data_fae6f4aaef23d4d7d2617edd49877ceb
#
_entry.id   fae6f4aaef23d4d7d2617edd49877ceb
#
_cell.length_a   1.000
_cell.length_b   1.000
_cell.length_c   1.000
_cell.angle_alpha   90.00
_cell.angle_beta   90.00
_cell.angle_gamma   90.00
#
_symmetry.space_group_name_H-M   'P 1'
#
loop_
_entity.id
_entity.type
_entity.pdbx_description
1 polymer ?
#
loop_
_entity_poly.entity_id
_entity_poly.type
_entity_poly.pdbx_seq_one_letter_code
_entity_poly.pdbx_strand_id
1 'polypeptide(L)'
;MQNDQTLMLEIESRKEDLIQLTQDLIKIPTINPPCGNYLEICEYLKKRLQSSGFETQMIRAKGAIADSDKYPRWNIIGRYEGKNSGDCVHFNSHTDVVEVGHGWTTDPFGAEHRDGKIFGRGAC
;
A
#
# COMPACT_ATOMS: atom_id res chain seq x y z
N MET A 1 5.53 -8.78 -28.34
CA MET A 1 6.00 -10.12 -27.91
C MET A 1 7.33 -10.08 -27.17
N GLN A 2 8.43 -9.52 -27.71
CA GLN A 2 9.72 -9.46 -27.00
C GLN A 2 9.68 -8.56 -25.74
N ASN A 3 8.92 -7.47 -25.75
CA ASN A 3 8.71 -6.60 -24.58
C ASN A 3 7.93 -7.29 -23.45
N ASP A 4 6.97 -8.15 -23.76
CA ASP A 4 6.13 -8.80 -22.76
C ASP A 4 6.91 -9.86 -21.97
N GLN A 5 7.77 -10.63 -22.64
CA GLN A 5 8.65 -11.59 -21.97
C GLN A 5 9.65 -10.92 -21.04
N THR A 6 10.25 -9.80 -21.46
CA THR A 6 11.17 -9.02 -20.63
C THR A 6 10.47 -8.47 -19.39
N LEU A 7 9.25 -7.95 -19.56
CA LEU A 7 8.44 -7.45 -18.44
C LEU A 7 8.08 -8.58 -17.44
N MET A 8 7.68 -9.74 -17.93
CA MET A 8 7.36 -10.88 -17.08
C MET A 8 8.58 -11.37 -16.27
N LEU A 9 9.75 -11.42 -16.87
CA LEU A 9 11.00 -11.77 -16.19
C LEU A 9 11.36 -10.75 -15.10
N GLU A 10 11.17 -9.45 -15.39
CA GLU A 10 11.40 -8.38 -14.41
C GLU A 10 10.43 -8.49 -13.22
N ILE A 11 9.15 -8.76 -13.46
CA ILE A 11 8.14 -8.98 -12.41
C ILE A 11 8.53 -10.20 -11.57
N GLU A 12 8.90 -11.32 -12.19
CA GLU A 12 9.28 -12.54 -11.48
C GLU A 12 10.54 -12.30 -10.61
N SER A 13 11.52 -11.54 -11.11
CA SER A 13 12.72 -11.19 -10.35
C SER A 13 12.43 -10.37 -9.10
N ARG A 14 11.27 -9.68 -9.04
CA ARG A 14 10.83 -8.85 -7.90
C ARG A 14 9.81 -9.53 -6.99
N LYS A 15 9.58 -10.81 -7.17
CA LYS A 15 8.57 -11.56 -6.42
C LYS A 15 8.73 -11.44 -4.91
N GLU A 16 9.93 -11.63 -4.39
CA GLU A 16 10.21 -11.53 -2.96
C GLU A 16 10.00 -10.10 -2.43
N ASP A 17 10.35 -9.09 -3.22
CA ASP A 17 10.09 -7.69 -2.91
C ASP A 17 8.58 -7.40 -2.80
N LEU A 18 7.77 -7.97 -3.69
CA LEU A 18 6.32 -7.83 -3.66
C LEU A 18 5.70 -8.52 -2.44
N ILE A 19 6.18 -9.72 -2.10
CA ILE A 19 5.77 -10.45 -0.91
C ILE A 19 6.09 -9.62 0.34
N GLN A 20 7.32 -9.14 0.45
CA GLN A 20 7.75 -8.33 1.60
C GLN A 20 6.96 -7.04 1.71
N LEU A 21 6.74 -6.32 0.59
CA LEU A 21 5.91 -5.11 0.57
C LEU A 21 4.49 -5.39 1.07
N THR A 22 3.88 -6.48 0.60
CA THR A 22 2.53 -6.88 1.03
C THR A 22 2.50 -7.19 2.52
N GLN A 23 3.49 -7.92 3.03
CA GLN A 23 3.61 -8.22 4.46
C GLN A 23 3.77 -6.95 5.31
N ASP A 24 4.60 -6.01 4.86
CA ASP A 24 4.84 -4.75 5.57
C ASP A 24 3.56 -3.89 5.64
N LEU A 25 2.79 -3.83 4.55
CA LEU A 25 1.52 -3.11 4.51
C LEU A 25 0.47 -3.73 5.45
N ILE A 26 0.37 -5.06 5.49
CA ILE A 26 -0.56 -5.77 6.37
C ILE A 26 -0.24 -5.51 7.85
N LYS A 27 1.04 -5.41 8.21
CA LYS A 27 1.49 -5.17 9.58
C LYS A 27 1.14 -3.79 10.13
N ILE A 28 0.72 -2.86 9.27
CA ILE A 28 0.24 -1.54 9.67
C ILE A 28 -1.29 -1.57 9.72
N PRO A 29 -1.94 -1.70 10.89
CA PRO A 29 -3.38 -1.91 11.00
C PRO A 29 -4.17 -0.62 10.75
N THR A 30 -4.51 -0.35 9.51
CA THR A 30 -5.26 0.82 9.04
C THR A 30 -6.77 0.61 9.12
N ILE A 31 -7.26 0.20 10.28
CA ILE A 31 -8.67 -0.14 10.48
C ILE A 31 -9.55 1.12 10.36
N ASN A 32 -10.60 1.03 9.57
CA ASN A 32 -11.58 2.10 9.38
C ASN A 32 -13.02 1.57 9.61
N PRO A 33 -13.78 2.11 10.56
CA PRO A 33 -13.42 3.10 11.57
C PRO A 33 -12.49 2.53 12.66
N PRO A 34 -11.73 3.34 13.42
CA PRO A 34 -11.71 4.82 13.48
C PRO A 34 -10.68 5.51 12.60
N CYS A 35 -10.05 4.85 11.62
CA CYS A 35 -9.01 5.41 10.74
C CYS A 35 -7.62 5.53 11.41
N GLY A 36 -7.24 4.50 12.15
CA GLY A 36 -5.93 4.41 12.78
C GLY A 36 -4.79 4.28 11.76
N ASN A 37 -3.59 4.72 12.15
CA ASN A 37 -2.31 4.46 11.45
C ASN A 37 -2.21 5.00 10.00
N TYR A 38 -3.09 5.92 9.57
CA TYR A 38 -3.01 6.48 8.21
C TYR A 38 -1.75 7.30 7.97
N LEU A 39 -1.23 7.99 8.99
CA LEU A 39 0.04 8.70 8.87
C LEU A 39 1.19 7.69 8.68
N GLU A 40 1.22 6.63 9.50
CA GLU A 40 2.26 5.61 9.45
C GLU A 40 2.34 4.91 8.08
N ILE A 41 1.20 4.45 7.55
CA ILE A 41 1.18 3.79 6.23
C ILE A 41 1.56 4.76 5.11
N CYS A 42 1.13 6.02 5.18
CA CYS A 42 1.52 7.03 4.19
C CYS A 42 3.02 7.35 4.26
N GLU A 43 3.62 7.41 5.45
CA GLU A 43 5.07 7.59 5.61
C GLU A 43 5.87 6.37 5.11
N TYR A 44 5.38 5.17 5.36
CA TYR A 44 5.96 3.94 4.81
C TYR A 44 5.93 3.97 3.27
N LEU A 45 4.76 4.22 2.67
CA LEU A 45 4.58 4.29 1.22
C LEU A 45 5.40 5.43 0.60
N LYS A 46 5.49 6.58 1.28
CA LYS A 46 6.34 7.70 0.85
C LYS A 46 7.79 7.26 0.65
N LYS A 47 8.36 6.58 1.64
CA LYS A 47 9.74 6.08 1.57
C LYS A 47 9.92 5.08 0.43
N ARG A 48 8.98 4.17 0.25
CA ARG A 48 9.00 3.17 -0.84
C ARG A 48 8.91 3.83 -2.23
N LEU A 49 8.00 4.77 -2.40
CA LEU A 49 7.85 5.52 -3.65
C LEU A 49 9.09 6.34 -3.97
N GLN A 50 9.65 7.04 -2.99
CA GLN A 50 10.86 7.84 -3.16
C GLN A 50 12.07 6.97 -3.52
N SER A 51 12.23 5.80 -2.91
CA SER A 51 13.30 4.86 -3.26
C SER A 51 13.18 4.31 -4.68
N SER A 52 11.98 4.37 -5.26
CA SER A 52 11.69 3.99 -6.65
C SER A 52 11.72 5.19 -7.62
N GLY A 53 12.16 6.36 -7.18
CA GLY A 53 12.34 7.55 -8.03
C GLY A 53 11.08 8.40 -8.20
N PHE A 54 10.03 8.17 -7.42
CA PHE A 54 8.84 9.00 -7.45
C PHE A 54 9.02 10.30 -6.65
N GLU A 55 8.50 11.39 -7.16
CA GLU A 55 8.17 12.57 -6.37
C GLU A 55 6.92 12.27 -5.54
N THR A 56 6.90 12.69 -4.27
CA THR A 56 5.81 12.33 -3.37
C THR A 56 5.22 13.53 -2.68
N GLN A 57 3.91 13.51 -2.49
CA GLN A 57 3.16 14.50 -1.72
C GLN A 57 2.22 13.81 -0.74
N MET A 58 2.30 14.19 0.54
CA MET A 58 1.34 13.76 1.55
C MET A 58 0.28 14.85 1.74
N ILE A 59 -0.98 14.45 1.76
CA ILE A 59 -2.13 15.36 1.88
C ILE A 59 -2.99 14.92 3.06
N ARG A 60 -3.14 15.78 4.06
CA ARG A 60 -4.15 15.57 5.09
C ARG A 60 -5.50 16.08 4.59
N ALA A 61 -6.51 15.23 4.63
CA ALA A 61 -7.90 15.58 4.31
C ALA A 61 -8.57 16.30 5.49
N LYS A 62 -8.01 17.46 5.89
CA LYS A 62 -8.45 18.23 7.05
C LYS A 62 -9.90 18.70 6.87
N GLY A 63 -10.74 18.42 7.87
CA GLY A 63 -12.16 18.77 7.83
C GLY A 63 -13.04 17.78 7.04
N ALA A 64 -12.48 16.72 6.48
CA ALA A 64 -13.26 15.62 5.91
C ALA A 64 -14.03 14.87 7.03
N ILE A 65 -15.09 14.17 6.65
CA ILE A 65 -15.84 13.32 7.57
C ILE A 65 -14.88 12.33 8.26
N ALA A 66 -14.96 12.28 9.58
CA ALA A 66 -14.11 11.46 10.47
C ALA A 66 -12.62 11.86 10.51
N ASP A 67 -12.17 12.97 9.92
CA ASP A 67 -10.85 13.55 10.22
C ASP A 67 -10.87 14.17 11.60
N SER A 68 -9.85 13.90 12.40
CA SER A 68 -9.63 14.51 13.71
C SER A 68 -8.15 14.55 14.02
N ASP A 69 -7.74 15.30 15.05
CA ASP A 69 -6.33 15.30 15.45
C ASP A 69 -5.92 13.96 16.08
N LYS A 70 -6.87 13.20 16.63
CA LYS A 70 -6.62 11.85 17.13
C LYS A 70 -6.51 10.82 16.00
N TYR A 71 -7.30 10.98 14.95
CA TYR A 71 -7.35 10.08 13.78
C TYR A 71 -7.26 10.92 12.50
N PRO A 72 -6.06 11.45 12.18
CA PRO A 72 -5.89 12.29 11.00
C PRO A 72 -5.95 11.46 9.73
N ARG A 73 -6.73 11.90 8.74
CA ARG A 73 -6.85 11.25 7.44
C ARG A 73 -5.78 11.74 6.50
N TRP A 74 -4.88 10.83 6.13
CA TRP A 74 -3.79 11.11 5.21
C TRP A 74 -3.94 10.35 3.90
N ASN A 75 -3.50 10.99 2.81
CA ASN A 75 -3.30 10.38 1.51
C ASN A 75 -1.84 10.59 1.09
N ILE A 76 -1.34 9.70 0.28
CA ILE A 76 -0.03 9.81 -0.38
C ILE A 76 -0.23 9.82 -1.89
N ILE A 77 0.42 10.75 -2.58
CA ILE A 77 0.47 10.82 -4.03
C ILE A 77 1.92 10.62 -4.44
N GLY A 78 2.17 9.72 -5.37
CA GLY A 78 3.45 9.53 -6.04
C GLY A 78 3.34 9.91 -7.51
N ARG A 79 4.26 10.71 -8.02
CA ARG A 79 4.38 11.05 -9.43
C ARG A 79 5.73 10.60 -9.96
N TYR A 80 5.70 9.87 -11.05
CA TYR A 80 6.90 9.49 -11.80
C TYR A 80 6.84 10.14 -13.18
N GLU A 81 7.86 10.92 -13.52
CA GLU A 81 7.94 11.57 -14.81
C GLU A 81 8.44 10.60 -15.86
N GLY A 82 7.65 10.38 -16.88
CA GLY A 82 8.05 9.55 -18.03
C GLY A 82 9.08 10.24 -18.92
N LYS A 83 9.77 9.45 -19.75
CA LYS A 83 10.79 9.98 -20.69
C LYS A 83 10.20 10.76 -21.85
N ASN A 84 8.94 10.53 -22.20
CA ASN A 84 8.26 11.13 -23.34
C ASN A 84 7.03 11.91 -22.85
N SER A 85 6.73 13.03 -23.53
CA SER A 85 5.45 13.71 -23.37
C SER A 85 4.34 12.81 -23.98
N GLY A 86 3.33 12.49 -23.22
CA GLY A 86 2.26 11.61 -23.66
C GLY A 86 1.18 11.46 -22.63
N ASP A 87 0.43 10.38 -22.74
CA ASP A 87 -0.66 10.06 -21.82
C ASP A 87 -0.14 9.73 -20.43
N CYS A 88 -0.89 10.12 -19.42
CA CYS A 88 -0.63 9.79 -18.03
C CYS A 88 -1.43 8.54 -17.64
N VAL A 89 -0.79 7.59 -17.00
CA VAL A 89 -1.48 6.46 -16.35
C VAL A 89 -1.65 6.81 -14.87
N HIS A 90 -2.89 6.75 -14.39
CA HIS A 90 -3.23 7.00 -13.00
C HIS A 90 -3.70 5.71 -12.32
N PHE A 91 -3.01 5.32 -11.26
CA PHE A 91 -3.43 4.25 -10.35
C PHE A 91 -4.05 4.88 -9.10
N ASN A 92 -5.21 4.39 -8.70
CA ASN A 92 -5.88 4.81 -7.47
C ASN A 92 -6.21 3.56 -6.65
N SER A 93 -5.85 3.60 -5.37
CA SER A 93 -6.04 2.50 -4.44
C SER A 93 -6.33 3.05 -3.04
N HIS A 94 -6.96 2.25 -2.19
CA HIS A 94 -7.13 2.57 -0.78
C HIS A 94 -6.19 1.72 0.08
N THR A 95 -5.87 2.21 1.28
CA THR A 95 -5.00 1.54 2.24
C THR A 95 -5.73 1.09 3.50
N ASP A 96 -6.98 1.52 3.68
CA ASP A 96 -7.76 1.16 4.84
C ASP A 96 -8.35 -0.25 4.73
N VAL A 97 -8.55 -0.85 5.88
CA VAL A 97 -9.15 -2.17 6.03
C VAL A 97 -10.31 -2.10 7.02
N VAL A 98 -11.29 -3.00 6.87
CA VAL A 98 -12.39 -3.14 7.82
C VAL A 98 -11.93 -3.83 9.11
N GLU A 99 -12.73 -3.74 10.16
CA GLU A 99 -12.50 -4.41 11.43
C GLU A 99 -12.22 -5.92 11.25
N VAL A 100 -11.45 -6.43 12.19
CA VAL A 100 -11.17 -7.86 12.28
C VAL A 100 -12.40 -8.56 12.86
N GLY A 101 -13.09 -9.34 12.05
CA GLY A 101 -14.21 -10.17 12.51
C GLY A 101 -13.73 -11.37 13.34
N HIS A 102 -14.67 -12.26 13.65
CA HIS A 102 -14.40 -13.51 14.37
C HIS A 102 -13.88 -14.62 13.43
N GLY A 103 -13.28 -15.66 13.99
CA GLY A 103 -12.92 -16.88 13.26
C GLY A 103 -11.52 -16.87 12.63
N TRP A 104 -10.68 -15.91 12.95
CA TRP A 104 -9.28 -15.92 12.53
C TRP A 104 -8.50 -17.03 13.25
N THR A 105 -7.73 -17.80 12.47
CA THR A 105 -6.84 -18.86 12.97
C THR A 105 -5.38 -18.42 13.03
N THR A 106 -5.08 -17.24 12.47
CA THR A 106 -3.76 -16.59 12.48
C THR A 106 -3.92 -15.15 12.97
N ASP A 107 -2.83 -14.48 13.33
CA ASP A 107 -2.85 -13.05 13.61
C ASP A 107 -3.27 -12.27 12.35
N PRO A 108 -4.38 -11.51 12.38
CA PRO A 108 -4.85 -10.74 11.23
C PRO A 108 -3.85 -9.71 10.70
N PHE A 109 -2.93 -9.25 11.53
CA PHE A 109 -1.88 -8.30 11.15
C PHE A 109 -0.47 -8.90 11.22
N GLY A 110 -0.36 -10.22 11.42
CA GLY A 110 0.90 -10.95 11.44
C GLY A 110 1.55 -11.11 10.07
N ALA A 111 0.76 -10.99 9.00
CA ALA A 111 1.22 -11.13 7.60
C ALA A 111 1.98 -12.46 7.37
N GLU A 112 1.47 -13.55 7.93
CA GLU A 112 2.10 -14.86 7.79
C GLU A 112 2.19 -15.26 6.30
N HIS A 113 3.39 -15.56 5.83
CA HIS A 113 3.61 -16.12 4.49
C HIS A 113 3.87 -17.62 4.59
N ARG A 114 2.96 -18.42 4.07
CA ARG A 114 3.01 -19.88 4.15
C ARG A 114 2.37 -20.52 2.90
N ASP A 115 3.01 -21.54 2.37
CA ASP A 115 2.51 -22.31 1.21
C ASP A 115 2.15 -21.44 0.00
N GLY A 116 2.96 -20.39 -0.26
CA GLY A 116 2.75 -19.45 -1.37
C GLY A 116 1.58 -18.50 -1.17
N LYS A 117 1.04 -18.37 0.05
CA LYS A 117 -0.07 -17.48 0.41
C LYS A 117 0.32 -16.55 1.53
N ILE A 118 -0.18 -15.32 1.49
CA ILE A 118 -0.05 -14.36 2.58
C ILE A 118 -1.39 -14.31 3.33
N PHE A 119 -1.34 -14.51 4.65
CA PHE A 119 -2.51 -14.47 5.52
C PHE A 119 -2.51 -13.15 6.29
N GLY A 120 -3.59 -12.40 6.17
CA GLY A 120 -3.75 -11.14 6.89
C GLY A 120 -4.97 -10.35 6.44
N ARG A 121 -5.41 -9.40 7.28
CA ARG A 121 -6.49 -8.49 6.95
C ARG A 121 -6.04 -7.55 5.83
N GLY A 122 -6.75 -7.57 4.69
CA GLY A 122 -6.40 -6.79 3.51
C GLY A 122 -5.43 -7.47 2.55
N ALA A 123 -5.13 -8.76 2.72
CA ALA A 123 -4.26 -9.52 1.81
C ALA A 123 -4.93 -9.85 0.46
N CYS A 124 -6.23 -9.63 0.30
CA CYS A 124 -7.00 -9.88 -0.92
C CYS A 124 -7.95 -8.73 -1.22
#